data_189a707677eb230f62c8823d44b4dd7c
#
_entry.id   189a707677eb230f62c8823d44b4dd7c
#
_cell.length_a   1.000
_cell.length_b   1.000
_cell.length_c   1.000
_cell.angle_alpha   90.00
_cell.angle_beta   90.00
_cell.angle_gamma   90.00
#
_symmetry.space_group_name_H-M   'P 1'
#
loop_
_entity.id
_entity.type
_entity.pdbx_description
1 polymer ?
#
loop_
_entity_poly.entity_id
_entity_poly.type
_entity_poly.pdbx_seq_one_letter_code
_entity_poly.pdbx_strand_id
1 'polypeptide(L)'
;MIRVLLAEDDDALRAYLQRALERAGYDVFAVDRGTRALPLLEAQHFDLLLSDIVMPEMDGIELAQRCAEVSPVTKVIFVTGFAAVTLEAHRAAPHARILSKPFHLRDLVREVDRVFTRPAVSDGP
;
A
#
# COMPACT_ATOMS: atom_id res chain seq x y z
N MET A 1 -15.86 5.99 3.85
CA MET A 1 -14.60 6.50 3.32
C MET A 1 -13.56 5.39 3.34
N ILE A 2 -12.82 5.26 2.28
CA ILE A 2 -11.79 4.23 2.17
C ILE A 2 -10.60 4.61 3.05
N ARG A 3 -10.17 3.67 3.89
CA ARG A 3 -9.10 3.89 4.86
C ARG A 3 -7.82 3.24 4.38
N VAL A 4 -6.77 4.05 4.29
CA VAL A 4 -5.46 3.63 3.78
C VAL A 4 -4.43 3.72 4.91
N LEU A 5 -3.71 2.64 5.13
CA LEU A 5 -2.54 2.63 6.00
C LEU A 5 -1.30 2.75 5.12
N LEU A 6 -0.56 3.82 5.30
CA LEU A 6 0.64 4.11 4.53
C LEU A 6 1.88 3.85 5.40
N ALA A 7 2.74 2.94 4.96
CA ALA A 7 4.01 2.66 5.64
C ALA A 7 5.16 3.07 4.72
N GLU A 8 5.88 4.11 5.11
CA GLU A 8 6.96 4.69 4.32
C GLU A 8 7.98 5.32 5.26
N ASP A 9 9.24 4.90 5.18
CA ASP A 9 10.27 5.38 6.11
C ASP A 9 10.90 6.72 5.70
N ASP A 10 10.77 7.15 4.45
CA ASP A 10 11.22 8.46 4.01
C ASP A 10 10.20 9.51 4.44
N ASP A 11 10.61 10.42 5.32
CA ASP A 11 9.69 11.40 5.91
C ASP A 11 9.05 12.32 4.87
N ALA A 12 9.84 12.80 3.93
CA ALA A 12 9.34 13.72 2.90
C ALA A 12 8.39 13.01 1.95
N LEU A 13 8.75 11.81 1.52
CA LEU A 13 7.90 11.02 0.62
C LEU A 13 6.61 10.62 1.32
N ARG A 14 6.70 10.21 2.59
CA ARG A 14 5.51 9.83 3.36
C ARG A 14 4.51 10.98 3.43
N ALA A 15 4.98 12.18 3.76
CA ALA A 15 4.12 13.36 3.84
C ALA A 15 3.50 13.70 2.47
N TYR A 16 4.29 13.56 1.43
CA TYR A 16 3.87 13.85 0.07
C TYR A 16 2.78 12.88 -0.40
N LEU A 17 2.99 11.59 -0.18
CA LEU A 17 2.01 10.55 -0.54
C LEU A 17 0.72 10.69 0.28
N GLN A 18 0.86 10.95 1.57
CA GLN A 18 -0.30 11.13 2.44
C GLN A 18 -1.17 12.27 1.93
N ARG A 19 -0.55 13.40 1.61
CA ARG A 19 -1.29 14.57 1.15
C ARG A 19 -2.01 14.32 -0.18
N ALA A 20 -1.33 13.63 -1.10
CA ALA A 20 -1.93 13.33 -2.40
C ALA A 20 -3.16 12.42 -2.25
N LEU A 21 -3.06 11.41 -1.40
CA LEU A 21 -4.17 10.49 -1.18
C LEU A 21 -5.32 11.16 -0.45
N GLU A 22 -5.02 12.03 0.53
CA GLU A 22 -6.06 12.77 1.23
C GLU A 22 -6.81 13.70 0.28
N ARG A 23 -6.10 14.34 -0.64
CA ARG A 23 -6.74 15.18 -1.66
C ARG A 23 -7.62 14.39 -2.61
N ALA A 24 -7.30 13.12 -2.80
CA ALA A 24 -8.11 12.24 -3.65
C ALA A 24 -9.32 11.66 -2.91
N GLY A 25 -9.49 11.98 -1.63
CA GLY A 25 -10.67 11.59 -0.86
C GLY A 25 -10.47 10.38 0.05
N TYR A 26 -9.23 9.91 0.23
CA TYR A 26 -8.96 8.79 1.11
C TYR A 26 -8.65 9.25 2.53
N ASP A 27 -8.98 8.40 3.49
CA ASP A 27 -8.66 8.61 4.90
C ASP A 27 -7.33 7.89 5.18
N VAL A 28 -6.26 8.65 5.40
CA VAL A 28 -4.90 8.11 5.42
C VAL A 28 -4.30 8.17 6.81
N PHE A 29 -3.77 7.02 7.25
CA PHE A 29 -2.99 6.88 8.47
C PHE A 29 -1.58 6.53 8.06
N ALA A 30 -0.62 7.40 8.35
CA ALA A 30 0.76 7.23 7.89
C ALA A 30 1.68 6.89 9.05
N VAL A 31 2.53 5.90 8.82
CA VAL A 31 3.55 5.47 9.78
C VAL A 31 4.90 5.36 9.07
N ASP A 32 5.98 5.38 9.84
CA ASP A 32 7.33 5.42 9.28
C ASP A 32 8.00 4.03 9.19
N ARG A 33 7.34 2.98 9.65
CA ARG A 33 7.90 1.63 9.63
C ARG A 33 6.83 0.55 9.80
N GLY A 34 7.19 -0.67 9.41
CA GLY A 34 6.26 -1.81 9.49
C GLY A 34 5.90 -2.18 10.92
N THR A 35 6.84 -2.04 11.85
CA THR A 35 6.59 -2.37 13.26
C THR A 35 5.58 -1.43 13.91
N ARG A 36 5.33 -0.26 13.33
CA ARG A 36 4.26 0.64 13.78
C ARG A 36 2.96 0.40 13.01
N ALA A 37 3.05 -0.12 11.79
CA ALA A 37 1.87 -0.43 11.00
C ALA A 37 1.12 -1.65 11.54
N LEU A 38 1.84 -2.69 11.93
CA LEU A 38 1.23 -3.95 12.33
C LEU A 38 0.24 -3.79 13.50
N PRO A 39 0.57 -3.08 14.59
CA PRO A 39 -0.40 -2.90 15.67
C PRO A 39 -1.69 -2.19 15.22
N LEU A 40 -1.59 -1.29 14.26
CA LEU A 40 -2.77 -0.62 13.71
C LEU A 40 -3.64 -1.58 12.91
N LEU A 41 -3.00 -2.46 12.11
CA LEU A 41 -3.73 -3.49 11.36
C LEU A 41 -4.46 -4.46 12.29
N GLU A 42 -3.87 -4.73 13.45
CA GLU A 42 -4.48 -5.61 14.44
C GLU A 42 -5.65 -4.94 15.19
N ALA A 43 -5.57 -3.63 15.37
CA ALA A 43 -6.52 -2.88 16.18
C ALA A 43 -7.68 -2.28 15.39
N GLN A 44 -7.49 -1.99 14.10
CA GLN A 44 -8.46 -1.28 13.28
C GLN A 44 -8.54 -1.89 11.90
N HIS A 45 -9.67 -1.66 11.23
CA HIS A 45 -9.82 -2.07 9.84
C HIS A 45 -9.22 -1.02 8.90
N PHE A 46 -8.45 -1.49 7.92
CA PHE A 46 -7.98 -0.69 6.79
C PHE A 46 -8.37 -1.40 5.50
N ASP A 47 -8.79 -0.61 4.52
CA ASP A 47 -9.16 -1.14 3.21
C ASP A 47 -7.92 -1.42 2.36
N LEU A 48 -6.85 -0.64 2.56
CA LEU A 48 -5.62 -0.73 1.80
C LEU A 48 -4.41 -0.55 2.70
N LEU A 49 -3.41 -1.41 2.50
CA LEU A 49 -2.05 -1.19 2.98
C LEU A 49 -1.21 -0.77 1.78
N LEU A 50 -0.68 0.44 1.83
CA LEU A 50 0.25 0.97 0.84
C LEU A 50 1.62 1.05 1.51
N SER A 51 2.57 0.22 1.09
CA SER A 51 3.82 0.07 1.82
C SER A 51 5.03 0.08 0.90
N ASP A 52 6.08 0.77 1.31
CA ASP A 52 7.40 0.55 0.74
C ASP A 52 7.81 -0.89 1.05
N ILE A 53 8.62 -1.48 0.19
CA ILE A 53 9.15 -2.82 0.43
C ILE A 53 10.36 -2.75 1.35
N VAL A 54 11.31 -1.86 1.07
CA VAL A 54 12.55 -1.78 1.84
C VAL A 54 12.39 -0.77 2.97
N MET A 55 12.28 -1.28 4.19
CA MET A 55 12.15 -0.48 5.40
C MET A 55 12.97 -1.14 6.51
N PRO A 56 13.44 -0.37 7.51
CA PRO A 56 14.16 -0.96 8.63
C PRO A 56 13.26 -1.86 9.47
N GLU A 57 13.84 -2.86 10.11
CA GLU A 57 13.23 -3.81 11.05
C GLU A 57 12.31 -4.79 10.37
N MET A 58 11.14 -4.35 9.91
CA MET A 58 10.18 -5.19 9.20
C MET A 58 9.99 -4.60 7.81
N ASP A 59 10.35 -5.35 6.76
CA ASP A 59 10.14 -4.88 5.40
C ASP A 59 8.68 -5.00 4.98
N GLY A 60 8.36 -4.42 3.81
CA GLY A 60 6.97 -4.40 3.34
C GLY A 60 6.43 -5.78 3.00
N ILE A 61 7.30 -6.70 2.59
CA ILE A 61 6.87 -8.08 2.27
C ILE A 61 6.43 -8.80 3.53
N GLU A 62 7.22 -8.71 4.59
CA GLU A 62 6.85 -9.30 5.88
C GLU A 62 5.58 -8.64 6.42
N LEU A 63 5.47 -7.32 6.32
CA LEU A 63 4.29 -6.60 6.76
C LEU A 63 3.05 -7.08 6.01
N ALA A 64 3.15 -7.28 4.69
CA ALA A 64 2.03 -7.76 3.89
C ALA A 64 1.63 -9.19 4.28
N GLN A 65 2.60 -10.06 4.59
CA GLN A 65 2.31 -11.40 5.06
C GLN A 65 1.57 -11.39 6.39
N ARG A 66 2.00 -10.53 7.31
CA ARG A 66 1.33 -10.37 8.59
C ARG A 66 -0.06 -9.76 8.41
N CYS A 67 -0.19 -8.82 7.50
CA CYS A 67 -1.49 -8.24 7.15
C CYS A 67 -2.47 -9.30 6.67
N ALA A 68 -2.00 -10.23 5.83
CA ALA A 68 -2.85 -11.31 5.33
C ALA A 68 -3.37 -12.21 6.45
N GLU A 69 -2.59 -12.34 7.53
CA GLU A 69 -2.99 -13.14 8.69
C GLU A 69 -4.05 -12.43 9.55
N VAL A 70 -3.86 -11.12 9.79
CA VAL A 70 -4.71 -10.38 10.73
C VAL A 70 -5.87 -9.65 10.06
N SER A 71 -5.77 -9.38 8.76
CA SER A 71 -6.80 -8.66 8.02
C SER A 71 -6.79 -9.08 6.55
N PRO A 72 -7.27 -10.30 6.26
CA PRO A 72 -7.17 -10.86 4.90
C PRO A 72 -7.96 -10.09 3.84
N VAL A 73 -8.89 -9.24 4.25
CA VAL A 73 -9.67 -8.43 3.30
C VAL A 73 -8.95 -7.13 2.91
N THR A 74 -7.90 -6.76 3.62
CA THR A 74 -7.12 -5.57 3.32
C THR A 74 -6.31 -5.80 2.04
N LYS A 75 -6.46 -4.91 1.07
CA LYS A 75 -5.70 -5.00 -0.18
C LYS A 75 -4.32 -4.41 0.03
N VAL A 76 -3.35 -4.83 -0.78
CA VAL A 76 -1.96 -4.40 -0.64
C VAL A 76 -1.44 -3.84 -1.95
N ILE A 77 -0.78 -2.69 -1.87
CA ILE A 77 0.02 -2.12 -2.95
C ILE A 77 1.41 -1.86 -2.40
N PHE A 78 2.42 -2.38 -3.07
CA PHE A 78 3.80 -2.08 -2.75
C PHE A 78 4.32 -0.93 -3.60
N VAL A 79 5.16 -0.09 -3.02
CA VAL A 79 5.97 0.87 -3.78
C VAL A 79 7.43 0.54 -3.53
N THR A 80 8.26 0.59 -4.58
CA THR A 80 9.67 0.25 -4.44
C THR A 80 10.52 0.95 -5.47
N GLY A 81 11.75 1.33 -5.06
CA GLY A 81 12.79 1.79 -5.97
C GLY A 81 13.77 0.69 -6.38
N PHE A 82 13.57 -0.52 -5.89
CA PHE A 82 14.53 -1.62 -6.09
C PHE A 82 13.89 -2.74 -6.89
N ALA A 83 14.30 -2.85 -8.17
CA ALA A 83 13.80 -3.92 -9.04
C ALA A 83 14.13 -5.31 -8.50
N ALA A 84 15.24 -5.44 -7.78
CA ALA A 84 15.68 -6.74 -7.27
C ALA A 84 14.68 -7.38 -6.29
N VAL A 85 13.86 -6.60 -5.59
CA VAL A 85 12.90 -7.16 -4.62
C VAL A 85 11.51 -7.39 -5.23
N THR A 86 11.30 -6.99 -6.48
CA THR A 86 9.99 -7.11 -7.13
C THR A 86 9.56 -8.56 -7.28
N LEU A 87 10.46 -9.42 -7.68
CA LEU A 87 10.15 -10.84 -7.85
C LEU A 87 9.78 -11.50 -6.52
N GLU A 88 10.52 -11.18 -5.47
CA GLU A 88 10.22 -11.70 -4.15
C GLU A 88 8.85 -11.23 -3.67
N ALA A 89 8.52 -9.97 -3.91
CA ALA A 89 7.22 -9.42 -3.54
C ALA A 89 6.09 -10.13 -4.29
N HIS A 90 6.26 -10.40 -5.57
CA HIS A 90 5.27 -11.14 -6.36
C HIS A 90 5.06 -12.55 -5.82
N ARG A 91 6.11 -13.22 -5.40
CA ARG A 91 6.02 -14.57 -4.85
C ARG A 91 5.32 -14.58 -3.50
N ALA A 92 5.62 -13.58 -2.65
CA ALA A 92 5.09 -13.52 -1.29
C ALA A 92 3.65 -13.02 -1.25
N ALA A 93 3.27 -12.16 -2.17
CA ALA A 93 1.93 -11.55 -2.21
C ALA A 93 1.49 -11.43 -3.67
N PRO A 94 1.10 -12.54 -4.32
CA PRO A 94 0.81 -12.54 -5.77
C PRO A 94 -0.36 -11.66 -6.17
N HIS A 95 -1.25 -11.33 -5.24
CA HIS A 95 -2.39 -10.46 -5.54
C HIS A 95 -2.10 -8.97 -5.29
N ALA A 96 -0.95 -8.65 -4.68
CA ALA A 96 -0.58 -7.27 -4.45
C ALA A 96 -0.09 -6.62 -5.75
N ARG A 97 -0.42 -5.34 -5.90
CA ARG A 97 0.11 -4.55 -7.00
C ARG A 97 1.44 -3.96 -6.59
N ILE A 98 2.31 -3.72 -7.55
CA ILE A 98 3.62 -3.12 -7.29
C ILE A 98 3.77 -1.91 -8.19
N LEU A 99 4.10 -0.78 -7.57
CA LEU A 99 4.36 0.46 -8.27
C LEU A 99 5.82 0.83 -8.09
N SER A 100 6.56 0.94 -9.19
CA SER A 100 8.00 1.20 -9.15
C SER A 100 8.29 2.70 -9.12
N LYS A 101 9.20 3.11 -8.25
CA LYS A 101 9.72 4.49 -8.22
C LYS A 101 10.72 4.67 -9.36
N PRO A 102 10.79 5.85 -9.97
CA PRO A 102 9.95 7.01 -9.74
C PRO A 102 8.59 6.88 -10.44
N PHE A 103 7.56 7.51 -9.86
CA PHE A 103 6.23 7.54 -10.48
C PHE A 103 5.62 8.92 -10.22
N HIS A 104 4.62 9.28 -11.04
CA HIS A 104 3.84 10.49 -10.79
C HIS A 104 2.76 10.20 -9.75
N LEU A 105 2.43 11.20 -8.94
CA LEU A 105 1.39 11.04 -7.92
C LEU A 105 0.06 10.62 -8.50
N ARG A 106 -0.29 11.15 -9.69
CA ARG A 106 -1.55 10.76 -10.33
C ARG A 106 -1.57 9.28 -10.71
N ASP A 107 -0.41 8.69 -11.01
CA ASP A 107 -0.33 7.27 -11.31
C ASP A 107 -0.56 6.45 -10.05
N LEU A 108 -0.04 6.90 -8.92
CA LEU A 108 -0.31 6.26 -7.64
C LEU A 108 -1.79 6.33 -7.30
N VAL A 109 -2.39 7.52 -7.39
CA VAL A 109 -3.82 7.70 -7.09
C VAL A 109 -4.66 6.85 -8.02
N ARG A 110 -4.31 6.80 -9.29
CA ARG A 110 -5.01 6.00 -10.28
C ARG A 110 -4.94 4.51 -9.95
N GLU A 111 -3.78 4.06 -9.49
CA GLU A 111 -3.59 2.66 -9.11
C GLU A 111 -4.40 2.30 -7.87
N VAL A 112 -4.45 3.20 -6.89
CA VAL A 112 -5.29 3.04 -5.70
C VAL A 112 -6.77 3.00 -6.10
N ASP A 113 -7.19 3.92 -6.96
CA ASP A 113 -8.57 3.96 -7.44
C ASP A 113 -8.96 2.66 -8.13
N ARG A 114 -8.06 2.07 -8.92
CA ARG A 114 -8.34 0.81 -9.63
C ARG A 114 -8.61 -0.35 -8.68
N VAL A 115 -7.97 -0.36 -7.55
CA VAL A 115 -8.13 -1.45 -6.57
C VAL A 115 -9.56 -1.47 -6.04
N PHE A 116 -10.20 -0.30 -5.95
CA PHE A 116 -11.53 -0.17 -5.38
C PHE A 116 -12.63 0.06 -6.41
N THR A 117 -12.27 0.29 -7.67
CA THR A 117 -13.24 0.52 -8.73
C THR A 117 -13.55 -0.79 -9.42
N ARG A 118 -14.84 -1.09 -9.61
CA ARG A 118 -15.22 -2.27 -10.38
C ARG A 118 -14.79 -2.11 -11.82
N PRO A 119 -14.30 -3.18 -12.43
CA PRO A 119 -14.05 -3.17 -13.85
C PRO A 119 -15.34 -2.84 -14.56
N ALA A 120 -15.24 -1.97 -15.42
CA ALA A 120 -16.40 -1.60 -16.17
C ALA A 120 -16.92 -2.74 -16.95
N VAL A 121 -16.70 -3.37 -16.85
CA VAL A 121 -17.27 -4.13 -17.23
C VAL A 121 -17.84 -4.70 -17.40
N SER A 122 -17.19 -4.79 -16.76
CA SER A 122 -17.79 -5.28 -16.63
C SER A 122 -18.65 -4.91 -17.37
N ASP A 123 -18.42 -4.37 -17.71
CA ASP A 123 -18.94 -3.84 -18.36
C ASP A 123 -19.25 -4.29 -19.54
N GLY A 124 -19.12 -4.76 -19.64
CA GLY A 124 -19.51 -5.15 -20.41
C GLY A 124 -19.97 -5.48 -20.93
N PRO A 125 -20.27 -5.73 -21.46
CA PRO A 125 -20.56 -6.27 -22.21
C PRO A 125 -20.54 -6.35 -22.93
#